data_897e90d517181fef58b8f0ec78e15e3d
#
_entry.id   897e90d517181fef58b8f0ec78e15e3d
#
_cell.length_a   1.000
_cell.length_b   1.000
_cell.length_c   1.000
_cell.angle_alpha   90.00
_cell.angle_beta   90.00
_cell.angle_gamma   90.00
#
_symmetry.space_group_name_H-M   'P 1'
#
loop_
_entity.id
_entity.type
_entity.pdbx_description
1 polymer ?
#
loop_
_entity_poly.entity_id
_entity_poly.type
_entity_poly.pdbx_seq_one_letter_code
_entity_poly.pdbx_strand_id
1 'polypeptide(L)'
;MALRESLEKIMFEYPLVSNDNFKGHSFASYVRNVVPKSISASLELPEIYSVEASAGKGSWAKVPWIAIFNKLVTESVQSGFYCVYLFRADFSGVYLSLNQGIADKRKKFGLGKSRDMVRDQAQLFKDKLGSDKLREFSEPLDLQLDSVPKETTSRRLGLAYEAGNIASKFYSRESLPDDKELVDDVRKVLEIYFSLFEEVSLKEEADSDLFKEVSLKKEAKKKNGLNIRQSIDFIE
;
A
#
# COMPACT_ATOMS: atom_id res chain seq x y z
N MET A 1 6.61 18.80 -7.53
CA MET A 1 7.56 17.77 -7.05
C MET A 1 7.12 16.48 -7.72
N ALA A 2 8.04 15.80 -8.38
CA ALA A 2 7.77 14.58 -9.12
C ALA A 2 7.67 13.37 -8.18
N LEU A 3 7.07 12.27 -8.65
CA LEU A 3 6.98 11.01 -7.88
C LEU A 3 8.37 10.50 -7.51
N ARG A 4 9.30 10.45 -8.50
CA ARG A 4 10.68 10.05 -8.31
C ARG A 4 11.38 10.87 -7.23
N GLU A 5 11.27 12.19 -7.29
CA GLU A 5 11.88 13.11 -6.31
C GLU A 5 11.38 12.83 -4.88
N SER A 6 10.09 12.52 -4.72
CA SER A 6 9.51 12.18 -3.42
C SER A 6 10.07 10.87 -2.86
N LEU A 7 10.22 9.84 -3.69
CA LEU A 7 10.79 8.54 -3.30
C LEU A 7 12.27 8.66 -2.97
N GLU A 8 13.06 9.34 -3.83
CA GLU A 8 14.49 9.59 -3.61
C GLU A 8 14.72 10.32 -2.29
N LYS A 9 14.01 11.41 -2.08
CA LYS A 9 14.14 12.21 -0.87
C LYS A 9 13.89 11.40 0.39
N ILE A 10 12.89 10.53 0.41
CA ILE A 10 12.64 9.65 1.55
C ILE A 10 13.80 8.65 1.70
N MET A 11 14.26 8.00 0.64
CA MET A 11 15.33 7.00 0.73
C MET A 11 16.68 7.57 1.20
N PHE A 12 16.97 8.84 0.87
CA PHE A 12 18.24 9.46 1.24
C PHE A 12 18.20 10.25 2.55
N GLU A 13 17.14 11.00 2.81
CA GLU A 13 17.07 11.88 3.99
C GLU A 13 16.50 11.19 5.24
N TYR A 14 15.55 10.25 5.08
CA TYR A 14 14.92 9.57 6.21
C TYR A 14 15.94 8.86 7.13
N PRO A 15 16.92 8.10 6.62
CA PRO A 15 17.95 7.48 7.48
C PRO A 15 18.73 8.49 8.31
N LEU A 16 19.01 9.67 7.77
CA LEU A 16 19.80 10.72 8.43
C LEU A 16 19.08 11.30 9.64
N VAL A 17 17.76 11.43 9.55
CA VAL A 17 16.92 12.06 10.60
C VAL A 17 16.20 11.07 11.50
N SER A 18 16.23 9.78 11.19
CA SER A 18 15.46 8.75 11.91
C SER A 18 15.93 8.51 13.36
N ASN A 19 17.04 9.09 13.77
CA ASN A 19 17.52 9.09 15.15
C ASN A 19 17.16 10.36 15.92
N ASP A 20 16.64 11.39 15.23
CA ASP A 20 16.25 12.65 15.85
C ASP A 20 14.90 12.53 16.59
N ASN A 21 14.58 13.54 17.38
CA ASN A 21 13.28 13.59 18.04
C ASN A 21 12.15 13.67 17.02
N PHE A 22 11.29 12.67 17.01
CA PHE A 22 10.17 12.56 16.07
C PHE A 22 9.12 13.67 16.24
N LYS A 23 8.85 14.08 17.49
CA LYS A 23 7.77 15.03 17.79
C LYS A 23 8.08 16.41 17.21
N GLY A 24 7.22 16.87 16.31
CA GLY A 24 7.37 18.17 15.64
C GLY A 24 8.45 18.22 14.55
N HIS A 25 9.04 17.08 14.18
CA HIS A 25 10.10 17.04 13.17
C HIS A 25 9.59 17.44 11.78
N SER A 26 10.27 18.37 11.11
CA SER A 26 9.88 18.93 9.82
C SER A 26 9.80 17.86 8.71
N PHE A 27 10.75 16.92 8.70
CA PHE A 27 10.76 15.83 7.71
C PHE A 27 9.61 14.84 7.91
N ALA A 28 9.22 14.55 9.17
CA ALA A 28 8.02 13.74 9.44
C ALA A 28 6.74 14.46 8.98
N SER A 29 6.70 15.78 9.08
CA SER A 29 5.63 16.62 8.54
C SER A 29 5.64 16.63 7.00
N TYR A 30 6.83 16.73 6.38
CA TYR A 30 7.00 16.63 4.93
C TYR A 30 6.43 15.31 4.39
N VAL A 31 6.83 14.17 4.96
CA VAL A 31 6.33 12.85 4.54
C VAL A 31 4.81 12.77 4.65
N ARG A 32 4.22 13.24 5.74
CA ARG A 32 2.77 13.13 5.98
C ARG A 32 1.91 14.10 5.19
N ASN A 33 2.40 15.30 4.90
CA ASN A 33 1.56 16.39 4.42
C ASN A 33 1.93 16.88 3.02
N VAL A 34 3.20 16.77 2.61
CA VAL A 34 3.69 17.26 1.31
C VAL A 34 3.69 16.11 0.29
N VAL A 35 4.29 14.97 0.66
CA VAL A 35 4.40 13.80 -0.23
C VAL A 35 3.06 13.33 -0.79
N PRO A 36 1.98 13.15 0.01
CA PRO A 36 0.69 12.73 -0.54
C PRO A 36 0.13 13.67 -1.61
N LYS A 37 0.23 14.97 -1.38
CA LYS A 37 -0.25 15.99 -2.34
C LYS A 37 0.58 15.97 -3.62
N SER A 38 1.90 15.83 -3.49
CA SER A 38 2.82 15.76 -4.61
C SER A 38 2.53 14.55 -5.50
N ILE A 39 2.36 13.38 -4.89
CA ILE A 39 2.05 12.13 -5.61
C ILE A 39 0.67 12.18 -6.26
N SER A 40 -0.35 12.66 -5.54
CA SER A 40 -1.68 12.83 -6.11
C SER A 40 -1.66 13.72 -7.36
N ALA A 41 -0.90 14.82 -7.32
CA ALA A 41 -0.73 15.72 -8.46
C ALA A 41 0.07 15.10 -9.61
N SER A 42 1.18 14.38 -9.30
CA SER A 42 2.02 13.73 -10.33
C SER A 42 1.29 12.61 -11.07
N LEU A 43 0.38 11.92 -10.39
CA LEU A 43 -0.43 10.85 -10.96
C LEU A 43 -1.74 11.35 -11.56
N GLU A 44 -2.09 12.63 -11.37
CA GLU A 44 -3.38 13.21 -11.78
C GLU A 44 -4.58 12.41 -11.25
N LEU A 45 -4.47 11.94 -9.98
CA LEU A 45 -5.47 11.04 -9.40
C LEU A 45 -6.86 11.68 -9.31
N PRO A 46 -7.91 11.02 -9.82
CA PRO A 46 -9.30 11.43 -9.61
C PRO A 46 -9.68 11.45 -8.12
N GLU A 47 -10.72 12.20 -7.77
CA GLU A 47 -11.22 12.36 -6.38
C GLU A 47 -11.63 11.04 -5.69
N ILE A 48 -11.89 9.99 -6.47
CA ILE A 48 -12.17 8.65 -5.96
C ILE A 48 -10.96 8.00 -5.29
N TYR A 49 -9.74 8.49 -5.60
CA TYR A 49 -8.51 8.06 -4.93
C TYR A 49 -8.12 9.03 -3.83
N SER A 50 -7.41 8.53 -2.85
CA SER A 50 -6.73 9.33 -1.82
C SER A 50 -5.33 8.79 -1.59
N VAL A 51 -4.42 9.69 -1.24
CA VAL A 51 -3.04 9.34 -0.91
C VAL A 51 -2.76 9.70 0.54
N GLU A 52 -2.18 8.78 1.29
CA GLU A 52 -1.69 9.01 2.64
C GLU A 52 -0.25 8.53 2.76
N ALA A 53 0.51 9.13 3.66
CA ALA A 53 1.86 8.67 3.95
C ALA A 53 2.15 8.72 5.46
N SER A 54 3.04 7.84 5.91
CA SER A 54 3.42 7.74 7.30
C SER A 54 4.92 7.61 7.48
N ALA A 55 5.48 8.53 8.26
CA ALA A 55 6.82 8.43 8.81
C ALA A 55 6.84 7.74 10.20
N GLY A 56 5.68 7.29 10.68
CA GLY A 56 5.49 6.71 12.00
C GLY A 56 4.46 7.46 12.86
N LYS A 57 4.19 6.94 14.06
CA LYS A 57 3.26 7.51 15.02
C LYS A 57 3.90 7.55 16.41
N GLY A 58 4.26 8.76 16.86
CA GLY A 58 4.97 8.95 18.13
C GLY A 58 6.47 8.62 18.10
N SER A 59 6.92 7.85 17.13
CA SER A 59 8.32 7.53 16.81
C SER A 59 8.47 7.25 15.33
N TRP A 60 9.71 7.28 14.82
CA TRP A 60 10.03 6.95 13.45
C TRP A 60 9.66 5.50 13.11
N ALA A 61 8.96 5.29 11.99
CA ALA A 61 8.69 3.96 11.47
C ALA A 61 9.96 3.34 10.89
N LYS A 62 10.17 2.04 11.11
CA LYS A 62 11.25 1.31 10.43
C LYS A 62 10.92 0.99 8.97
N VAL A 63 9.65 0.92 8.67
CA VAL A 63 9.10 0.77 7.32
C VAL A 63 8.12 1.92 7.11
N PRO A 64 8.58 3.12 6.71
CA PRO A 64 7.67 4.18 6.29
C PRO A 64 6.97 3.79 5.00
N TRP A 65 5.82 4.43 4.74
CA TRP A 65 4.99 4.05 3.61
C TRP A 65 4.23 5.23 3.00
N ILE A 66 3.82 5.06 1.74
CA ILE A 66 2.91 5.95 1.01
C ILE A 66 1.84 5.06 0.38
N ALA A 67 0.58 5.23 0.77
CA ALA A 67 -0.52 4.41 0.30
C ALA A 67 -1.48 5.20 -0.58
N ILE A 68 -1.98 4.54 -1.62
CA ILE A 68 -3.00 5.04 -2.54
C ILE A 68 -4.23 4.16 -2.36
N PHE A 69 -5.34 4.77 -1.98
CA PHE A 69 -6.61 4.10 -1.74
C PHE A 69 -7.62 4.43 -2.81
N ASN A 70 -8.33 3.44 -3.29
CA ASN A 70 -9.60 3.67 -3.95
C ASN A 70 -10.69 3.72 -2.87
N LYS A 71 -11.39 4.84 -2.74
CA LYS A 71 -12.43 5.06 -1.73
C LYS A 71 -13.62 4.10 -1.84
N LEU A 72 -13.80 3.43 -2.97
CA LEU A 72 -14.80 2.35 -3.11
C LEU A 72 -14.40 1.08 -2.37
N VAL A 73 -13.11 0.84 -2.18
CA VAL A 73 -12.56 -0.37 -1.56
C VAL A 73 -12.23 -0.12 -0.09
N THR A 74 -11.38 0.86 0.17
CA THR A 74 -10.97 1.22 1.55
C THR A 74 -10.56 2.68 1.64
N GLU A 75 -10.61 3.22 2.85
CA GLU A 75 -10.12 4.57 3.19
C GLU A 75 -8.96 4.52 4.19
N SER A 76 -8.40 3.32 4.44
CA SER A 76 -7.38 3.16 5.47
C SER A 76 -6.50 1.95 5.21
N VAL A 77 -5.21 2.03 5.57
CA VAL A 77 -4.27 0.89 5.61
C VAL A 77 -4.63 -0.17 6.67
N GLN A 78 -5.68 0.05 7.47
CA GLN A 78 -6.05 -0.86 8.55
C GLN A 78 -6.83 -2.09 8.07
N SER A 79 -7.61 -1.95 6.99
CA SER A 79 -8.47 -3.01 6.43
C SER A 79 -8.54 -2.92 4.91
N GLY A 80 -9.12 -3.95 4.27
CA GLY A 80 -9.22 -4.03 2.82
C GLY A 80 -7.89 -4.27 2.14
N PHE A 81 -7.78 -3.87 0.88
CA PHE A 81 -6.55 -3.91 0.10
C PHE A 81 -6.32 -2.57 -0.60
N TYR A 82 -5.06 -2.23 -0.86
CA TYR A 82 -4.64 -0.91 -1.33
C TYR A 82 -3.27 -0.98 -2.02
N CYS A 83 -3.01 -0.01 -2.90
CA CYS A 83 -1.69 0.19 -3.48
C CYS A 83 -0.81 0.95 -2.48
N VAL A 84 0.49 0.57 -2.34
CA VAL A 84 1.38 1.18 -1.36
C VAL A 84 2.84 1.12 -1.79
N TYR A 85 3.57 2.19 -1.58
CA TYR A 85 5.03 2.19 -1.52
C TYR A 85 5.48 1.85 -0.10
N LEU A 86 6.27 0.78 0.03
CA LEU A 86 6.87 0.30 1.28
C LEU A 86 8.37 0.43 1.20
N PHE A 87 8.96 1.30 2.01
CA PHE A 87 10.41 1.47 2.05
C PHE A 87 11.05 0.34 2.86
N ARG A 88 12.15 -0.21 2.38
CA ARG A 88 12.94 -1.18 3.15
C ARG A 88 13.44 -0.56 4.44
N ALA A 89 13.63 -1.37 5.47
CA ALA A 89 14.10 -0.90 6.78
C ALA A 89 15.54 -0.37 6.75
N ASP A 90 16.34 -0.81 5.79
CA ASP A 90 17.71 -0.33 5.52
C ASP A 90 17.76 0.81 4.49
N PHE A 91 16.63 1.20 3.92
CA PHE A 91 16.51 2.22 2.86
C PHE A 91 17.31 1.94 1.59
N SER A 92 17.66 0.68 1.33
CA SER A 92 18.29 0.26 0.08
C SER A 92 17.38 0.37 -1.14
N GLY A 93 16.07 0.53 -0.91
CA GLY A 93 15.08 0.68 -1.97
C GLY A 93 13.66 0.76 -1.43
N VAL A 94 12.71 0.72 -2.35
CA VAL A 94 11.27 0.80 -2.08
C VAL A 94 10.52 -0.20 -2.96
N TYR A 95 9.48 -0.80 -2.42
CA TYR A 95 8.54 -1.63 -3.18
C TYR A 95 7.27 -0.84 -3.50
N LEU A 96 6.83 -0.92 -4.74
CA LEU A 96 5.44 -0.67 -5.11
C LEU A 96 4.67 -1.98 -4.94
N SER A 97 3.64 -2.00 -4.10
CA SER A 97 2.92 -3.22 -3.73
C SER A 97 1.40 -3.01 -3.74
N LEU A 98 0.66 -4.00 -4.22
CA LEU A 98 -0.74 -4.20 -3.86
C LEU A 98 -0.77 -5.03 -2.58
N ASN A 99 -1.29 -4.48 -1.50
CA ASN A 99 -1.17 -5.06 -0.16
C ASN A 99 -2.50 -5.03 0.61
N GLN A 100 -2.54 -5.66 1.78
CA GLN A 100 -3.74 -5.80 2.61
C GLN A 100 -3.56 -5.21 4.01
N GLY A 101 -4.66 -4.69 4.56
CA GLY A 101 -4.74 -4.28 5.96
C GLY A 101 -4.92 -5.47 6.90
N ILE A 102 -4.22 -5.42 8.04
CA ILE A 102 -4.24 -6.49 9.06
C ILE A 102 -4.87 -6.04 10.38
N ALA A 103 -5.08 -4.73 10.59
CA ALA A 103 -5.39 -4.20 11.92
C ALA A 103 -6.68 -4.75 12.52
N ASP A 104 -7.74 -4.89 11.74
CA ASP A 104 -9.02 -5.41 12.22
C ASP A 104 -8.97 -6.90 12.50
N LYS A 105 -8.27 -7.68 11.66
CA LYS A 105 -8.00 -9.10 11.92
C LYS A 105 -7.18 -9.27 13.20
N ARG A 106 -6.16 -8.41 13.40
CA ARG A 106 -5.31 -8.44 14.60
C ARG A 106 -6.08 -8.18 15.90
N LYS A 107 -7.06 -7.25 15.89
CA LYS A 107 -7.91 -7.00 17.05
C LYS A 107 -8.74 -8.23 17.43
N LYS A 108 -9.23 -8.97 16.44
CA LYS A 108 -10.10 -10.15 16.66
C LYS A 108 -9.32 -11.42 16.99
N PHE A 109 -8.18 -11.67 16.36
CA PHE A 109 -7.53 -12.99 16.34
C PHE A 109 -6.09 -12.99 16.85
N GLY A 110 -5.56 -11.83 17.21
CA GLY A 110 -4.14 -11.67 17.57
C GLY A 110 -3.22 -11.67 16.33
N LEU A 111 -1.94 -11.34 16.54
CA LEU A 111 -1.02 -11.02 15.45
C LEU A 111 -0.63 -12.25 14.61
N GLY A 112 -0.30 -13.38 15.26
CA GLY A 112 0.14 -14.60 14.56
C GLY A 112 -0.92 -15.10 13.59
N LYS A 113 -2.11 -15.39 14.11
CA LYS A 113 -3.23 -15.88 13.31
C LYS A 113 -3.65 -14.91 12.22
N SER A 114 -3.64 -13.60 12.50
CA SER A 114 -3.98 -12.58 11.49
C SER A 114 -3.00 -12.53 10.34
N ARG A 115 -1.70 -12.74 10.63
CA ARG A 115 -0.66 -12.80 9.59
C ARG A 115 -0.84 -14.00 8.68
N ASP A 116 -1.17 -15.16 9.24
CA ASP A 116 -1.47 -16.35 8.44
C ASP A 116 -2.72 -16.13 7.58
N MET A 117 -3.79 -15.55 8.15
CA MET A 117 -5.02 -15.21 7.41
C MET A 117 -4.77 -14.26 6.23
N VAL A 118 -3.95 -13.21 6.38
CA VAL A 118 -3.66 -12.32 5.24
C VAL A 118 -2.75 -12.96 4.21
N ARG A 119 -1.87 -13.89 4.62
CA ARG A 119 -1.06 -14.68 3.69
C ARG A 119 -1.93 -15.60 2.83
N ASP A 120 -2.83 -16.36 3.45
CA ASP A 120 -3.75 -17.24 2.75
C ASP A 120 -4.65 -16.44 1.81
N GLN A 121 -5.13 -15.29 2.26
CA GLN A 121 -5.94 -14.39 1.45
C GLN A 121 -5.15 -13.78 0.29
N ALA A 122 -3.88 -13.41 0.49
CA ALA A 122 -3.01 -12.94 -0.59
C ALA A 122 -2.84 -14.01 -1.66
N GLN A 123 -2.68 -15.28 -1.27
CA GLN A 123 -2.61 -16.39 -2.23
C GLN A 123 -3.90 -16.55 -3.02
N LEU A 124 -5.07 -16.52 -2.36
CA LEU A 124 -6.37 -16.56 -3.04
C LEU A 124 -6.55 -15.40 -4.05
N PHE A 125 -6.06 -14.21 -3.72
CA PHE A 125 -6.12 -13.06 -4.63
C PHE A 125 -5.17 -13.22 -5.82
N LYS A 126 -3.96 -13.75 -5.61
CA LYS A 126 -3.03 -14.10 -6.70
C LYS A 126 -3.62 -15.13 -7.65
N ASP A 127 -4.23 -16.17 -7.12
CA ASP A 127 -4.87 -17.24 -7.91
C ASP A 127 -6.02 -16.67 -8.76
N LYS A 128 -6.81 -15.72 -8.23
CA LYS A 128 -7.89 -15.06 -8.95
C LYS A 128 -7.40 -14.13 -10.07
N LEU A 129 -6.36 -13.37 -9.80
CA LEU A 129 -5.79 -12.43 -10.78
C LEU A 129 -5.07 -13.15 -11.91
N GLY A 130 -4.48 -14.31 -11.62
CA GLY A 130 -3.69 -15.09 -12.57
C GLY A 130 -2.27 -14.56 -12.78
N SER A 131 -1.38 -15.44 -13.23
CA SER A 131 0.05 -15.14 -13.40
C SER A 131 0.34 -14.07 -14.46
N ASP A 132 -0.49 -13.99 -15.49
CA ASP A 132 -0.27 -13.04 -16.57
C ASP A 132 -0.43 -11.58 -16.13
N LYS A 133 -1.48 -11.28 -15.35
CA LYS A 133 -1.67 -9.94 -14.78
C LYS A 133 -0.59 -9.56 -13.77
N LEU A 134 -0.02 -10.54 -13.07
CA LEU A 134 0.97 -10.33 -12.02
C LEU A 134 2.42 -10.38 -12.53
N ARG A 135 2.68 -10.67 -13.79
CA ARG A 135 4.03 -10.96 -14.32
C ARG A 135 5.06 -9.90 -13.98
N GLU A 136 4.74 -8.62 -14.15
CA GLU A 136 5.65 -7.50 -13.88
C GLU A 136 5.74 -7.13 -12.39
N PHE A 137 4.83 -7.66 -11.56
CA PHE A 137 4.69 -7.38 -10.13
C PHE A 137 4.71 -8.66 -9.29
N SER A 138 5.52 -9.62 -9.69
CA SER A 138 5.62 -10.95 -9.04
C SER A 138 6.80 -11.05 -8.05
N GLU A 139 7.55 -9.99 -7.85
CA GLU A 139 8.68 -10.00 -6.92
C GLU A 139 8.22 -10.23 -5.48
N PRO A 140 8.91 -11.09 -4.70
CA PRO A 140 8.60 -11.26 -3.30
C PRO A 140 8.92 -9.98 -2.50
N LEU A 141 8.00 -9.57 -1.64
CA LEU A 141 8.22 -8.42 -0.77
C LEU A 141 9.19 -8.80 0.36
N ASP A 142 10.37 -8.19 0.35
CA ASP A 142 11.42 -8.31 1.36
C ASP A 142 11.80 -6.92 1.90
N LEU A 143 11.38 -6.62 3.11
CA LEU A 143 11.56 -5.31 3.75
C LEU A 143 12.87 -5.18 4.55
N GLN A 144 13.80 -6.14 4.43
CA GLN A 144 15.10 -6.16 5.11
C GLN A 144 14.97 -5.96 6.63
N LEU A 145 14.09 -6.76 7.24
CA LEU A 145 13.73 -6.61 8.66
C LEU A 145 14.76 -7.18 9.65
N ASP A 146 15.86 -7.77 9.20
CA ASP A 146 16.84 -8.41 10.08
C ASP A 146 17.55 -7.40 10.99
N SER A 147 17.71 -6.16 10.53
CA SER A 147 18.23 -5.06 11.35
C SER A 147 17.25 -4.54 12.40
N VAL A 148 15.95 -4.91 12.30
CA VAL A 148 14.91 -4.46 13.23
C VAL A 148 14.74 -5.46 14.37
N PRO A 149 14.86 -5.05 15.64
CA PRO A 149 14.79 -5.98 16.77
C PRO A 149 13.50 -6.81 16.77
N LYS A 150 13.62 -8.11 17.04
CA LYS A 150 12.56 -9.11 16.88
C LYS A 150 11.29 -8.81 17.66
N GLU A 151 11.43 -8.26 18.86
CA GLU A 151 10.30 -8.00 19.77
C GLU A 151 9.57 -6.68 19.51
N THR A 152 9.99 -5.89 18.51
CA THR A 152 9.41 -4.58 18.26
C THR A 152 8.09 -4.67 17.46
N THR A 153 7.20 -3.72 17.71
CA THR A 153 5.99 -3.53 16.91
C THR A 153 6.33 -3.24 15.44
N SER A 154 7.42 -2.51 15.18
CA SER A 154 7.87 -2.19 13.83
C SER A 154 8.20 -3.44 13.01
N ARG A 155 8.97 -4.41 13.58
CA ARG A 155 9.25 -5.69 12.91
C ARG A 155 7.97 -6.49 12.67
N ARG A 156 7.09 -6.54 13.66
CA ARG A 156 5.80 -7.26 13.54
C ARG A 156 4.91 -6.69 12.44
N LEU A 157 4.89 -5.38 12.28
CA LEU A 157 4.15 -4.71 11.19
C LEU A 157 4.82 -4.97 9.83
N GLY A 158 6.14 -4.91 9.73
CA GLY A 158 6.87 -5.25 8.50
C GLY A 158 6.57 -6.68 8.03
N LEU A 159 6.64 -7.66 8.93
CA LEU A 159 6.28 -9.06 8.63
C LEU A 159 4.80 -9.22 8.20
N ALA A 160 3.92 -8.34 8.67
CA ALA A 160 2.53 -8.35 8.25
C ALA A 160 2.34 -7.77 6.84
N TYR A 161 3.12 -6.75 6.46
CA TYR A 161 3.16 -6.26 5.08
C TYR A 161 3.69 -7.33 4.12
N GLU A 162 4.77 -8.02 4.47
CA GLU A 162 5.31 -9.12 3.67
C GLU A 162 4.27 -10.24 3.48
N ALA A 163 3.59 -10.62 4.55
CA ALA A 163 2.55 -11.65 4.50
C ALA A 163 1.32 -11.24 3.68
N GLY A 164 0.95 -9.96 3.71
CA GLY A 164 -0.23 -9.42 3.01
C GLY A 164 0.01 -9.05 1.55
N ASN A 165 1.23 -9.24 1.04
CA ASN A 165 1.61 -8.84 -0.33
C ASN A 165 0.90 -9.68 -1.39
N ILE A 166 0.17 -9.00 -2.29
CA ILE A 166 -0.54 -9.60 -3.43
C ILE A 166 0.30 -9.48 -4.69
N ALA A 167 0.86 -8.30 -4.93
CA ALA A 167 1.71 -7.99 -6.07
C ALA A 167 2.78 -7.00 -5.65
N SER A 168 4.01 -7.09 -6.15
CA SER A 168 5.06 -6.11 -5.87
C SER A 168 6.16 -6.07 -6.92
N LYS A 169 6.75 -4.88 -7.07
CA LYS A 169 7.95 -4.59 -7.86
C LYS A 169 8.92 -3.79 -7.01
N PHE A 170 10.18 -4.17 -7.03
CA PHE A 170 11.25 -3.52 -6.27
C PHE A 170 11.93 -2.43 -7.09
N TYR A 171 12.25 -1.31 -6.47
CA TYR A 171 13.09 -0.25 -7.02
C TYR A 171 14.26 0.00 -6.09
N SER A 172 15.46 -0.24 -6.60
CA SER A 172 16.71 0.07 -5.87
C SER A 172 16.91 1.58 -5.75
N ARG A 173 17.40 2.02 -4.60
CA ARG A 173 17.80 3.40 -4.39
C ARG A 173 18.87 3.88 -5.39
N GLU A 174 19.75 2.98 -5.81
CA GLU A 174 20.88 3.30 -6.71
C GLU A 174 20.45 3.40 -8.18
N SER A 175 19.32 2.79 -8.54
CA SER A 175 18.82 2.73 -9.92
C SER A 175 17.31 2.96 -10.00
N LEU A 176 16.82 3.98 -9.29
CA LEU A 176 15.39 4.34 -9.34
C LEU A 176 15.02 4.79 -10.76
N PRO A 177 13.96 4.23 -11.37
CA PRO A 177 13.50 4.62 -12.70
C PRO A 177 13.12 6.10 -12.81
N ASP A 178 12.95 6.58 -14.02
CA ASP A 178 12.42 7.93 -14.25
C ASP A 178 10.94 8.06 -13.84
N ASP A 179 10.44 9.29 -13.81
CA ASP A 179 9.05 9.55 -13.41
C ASP A 179 8.04 8.86 -14.29
N LYS A 180 8.31 8.78 -15.59
CA LYS A 180 7.39 8.17 -16.55
C LYS A 180 7.20 6.69 -16.24
N GLU A 181 8.29 5.94 -16.08
CA GLU A 181 8.23 4.53 -15.74
C GLU A 181 7.53 4.30 -14.39
N LEU A 182 7.88 5.10 -13.37
CA LEU A 182 7.24 5.00 -12.05
C LEU A 182 5.73 5.28 -12.10
N VAL A 183 5.29 6.28 -12.88
CA VAL A 183 3.87 6.60 -13.07
C VAL A 183 3.15 5.48 -13.82
N ASP A 184 3.76 4.96 -14.89
CA ASP A 184 3.20 3.84 -15.66
C ASP A 184 3.07 2.58 -14.81
N ASP A 185 4.03 2.29 -13.94
CA ASP A 185 3.96 1.16 -13.01
C ASP A 185 2.86 1.35 -11.96
N VAL A 186 2.67 2.55 -11.43
CA VAL A 186 1.54 2.82 -10.52
C VAL A 186 0.20 2.59 -11.22
N ARG A 187 0.04 3.08 -12.46
CA ARG A 187 -1.18 2.85 -13.24
C ARG A 187 -1.46 1.36 -13.42
N LYS A 188 -0.47 0.56 -13.79
CA LYS A 188 -0.59 -0.90 -13.90
C LYS A 188 -1.00 -1.56 -12.57
N VAL A 189 -0.42 -1.15 -11.44
CA VAL A 189 -0.84 -1.68 -10.12
C VAL A 189 -2.25 -1.25 -9.78
N LEU A 190 -2.68 -0.05 -10.15
CA LEU A 190 -4.06 0.40 -9.97
C LEU A 190 -5.05 -0.37 -10.87
N GLU A 191 -4.64 -0.78 -12.08
CA GLU A 191 -5.40 -1.72 -12.92
C GLU A 191 -5.60 -3.08 -12.24
N ILE A 192 -4.51 -3.65 -11.71
CA ILE A 192 -4.56 -4.92 -10.94
C ILE A 192 -5.45 -4.75 -9.71
N TYR A 193 -5.33 -3.62 -9.00
CA TYR A 193 -6.15 -3.27 -7.84
C TYR A 193 -7.64 -3.22 -8.20
N PHE A 194 -7.98 -2.56 -9.31
CA PHE A 194 -9.35 -2.47 -9.79
C PHE A 194 -9.89 -3.82 -10.25
N SER A 195 -9.11 -4.59 -11.00
CA SER A 195 -9.47 -5.96 -11.40
C SER A 195 -9.78 -6.85 -10.19
N LEU A 196 -8.95 -6.76 -9.13
CA LEU A 196 -9.21 -7.49 -7.90
C LEU A 196 -10.51 -7.04 -7.22
N PHE A 197 -10.77 -5.73 -7.21
CA PHE A 197 -12.01 -5.18 -6.66
C PHE A 197 -13.25 -5.71 -7.40
N GLU A 198 -13.22 -5.78 -8.72
CA GLU A 198 -14.30 -6.35 -9.52
C GLU A 198 -14.52 -7.82 -9.21
N GLU A 199 -13.45 -8.62 -9.20
CA GLU A 199 -13.48 -10.05 -8.89
C GLU A 199 -14.05 -10.34 -7.48
N VAL A 200 -13.71 -9.49 -6.51
CA VAL A 200 -14.22 -9.59 -5.14
C VAL A 200 -15.68 -9.15 -5.06
N SER A 201 -16.09 -8.14 -5.84
CA SER A 201 -17.44 -7.55 -5.80
C SER A 201 -18.48 -8.39 -6.52
N LEU A 202 -18.09 -9.16 -7.56
CA LEU A 202 -18.99 -9.99 -8.36
C LEU A 202 -19.39 -11.29 -7.66
N LYS A 203 -18.62 -11.74 -6.65
CA LYS A 203 -18.90 -12.98 -5.92
C LYS A 203 -19.60 -12.71 -4.58
N GLU A 204 -20.86 -12.28 -4.66
CA GLU A 204 -21.75 -12.11 -3.48
C GLU A 204 -22.04 -13.40 -2.69
N GLU A 205 -21.58 -14.57 -3.16
CA GLU A 205 -21.88 -15.88 -2.59
C GLU A 205 -20.75 -16.53 -1.79
N ALA A 206 -19.60 -15.88 -1.60
CA ALA A 206 -18.50 -16.48 -0.86
C ALA A 206 -18.42 -15.98 0.59
N ASP A 207 -18.49 -16.92 1.51
CA ASP A 207 -18.60 -16.87 2.97
C ASP A 207 -17.43 -16.23 3.75
N SER A 208 -16.74 -15.21 3.19
CA SER A 208 -15.67 -14.53 3.90
C SER A 208 -16.08 -13.11 4.35
N ASP A 209 -15.75 -12.75 5.60
CA ASP A 209 -16.04 -11.42 6.18
C ASP A 209 -15.53 -10.25 5.34
N LEU A 210 -14.43 -10.41 4.59
CA LEU A 210 -13.89 -9.36 3.73
C LEU A 210 -14.75 -9.13 2.48
N PHE A 211 -15.27 -10.19 1.87
CA PHE A 211 -16.16 -10.07 0.70
C PHE A 211 -17.45 -9.34 1.09
N LYS A 212 -18.01 -9.67 2.26
CA LYS A 212 -19.16 -8.95 2.82
C LYS A 212 -18.86 -7.49 3.12
N GLU A 213 -17.66 -7.19 3.66
CA GLU A 213 -17.25 -5.83 3.98
C GLU A 213 -17.08 -4.95 2.72
N VAL A 214 -16.46 -5.48 1.67
CA VAL A 214 -16.26 -4.77 0.39
C VAL A 214 -17.61 -4.52 -0.31
N SER A 215 -18.47 -5.53 -0.37
CA SER A 215 -19.80 -5.42 -1.00
C SER A 215 -20.71 -4.41 -0.28
N LEU A 216 -20.75 -4.43 1.05
CA LEU A 216 -21.51 -3.46 1.85
C LEU A 216 -20.99 -2.02 1.67
N LYS A 217 -19.68 -1.83 1.59
CA LYS A 217 -19.07 -0.51 1.33
C LYS A 217 -19.41 -0.01 -0.07
N LYS A 218 -19.42 -0.88 -1.09
CA LYS A 218 -19.81 -0.53 -2.46
C LYS A 218 -21.25 0.01 -2.52
N GLU A 219 -22.21 -0.67 -1.89
CA GLU A 219 -23.60 -0.23 -1.87
C GLU A 219 -23.78 1.11 -1.14
N ALA A 220 -23.16 1.26 0.03
CA ALA A 220 -23.23 2.49 0.82
C ALA A 220 -22.62 3.68 0.05
N LYS A 221 -21.49 3.48 -0.63
CA LYS A 221 -20.79 4.54 -1.38
C LYS A 221 -21.48 4.87 -2.71
N LYS A 222 -22.12 3.91 -3.37
CA LYS A 222 -22.96 4.17 -4.54
C LYS A 222 -24.13 5.11 -4.19
N LYS A 223 -24.69 5.00 -2.99
CA LYS A 223 -25.69 5.92 -2.46
C LYS A 223 -25.13 7.33 -2.20
N ASN A 224 -23.82 7.46 -1.96
CA ASN A 224 -23.12 8.73 -1.70
C ASN A 224 -22.55 9.39 -2.97
N GLY A 225 -22.91 8.94 -4.17
CA GLY A 225 -22.51 9.57 -5.45
C GLY A 225 -21.10 9.26 -5.93
N LEU A 226 -20.35 8.37 -5.28
CA LEU A 226 -19.04 7.90 -5.75
C LEU A 226 -19.21 6.96 -6.95
N ASN A 227 -18.61 7.30 -8.09
CA ASN A 227 -18.82 6.61 -9.35
C ASN A 227 -17.65 5.70 -9.73
N ILE A 228 -17.94 4.41 -9.93
CA ILE A 228 -16.97 3.40 -10.43
C ILE A 228 -16.36 3.84 -11.77
N ARG A 229 -17.13 4.56 -12.62
CA ARG A 229 -16.68 5.05 -13.92
C ARG A 229 -15.42 5.91 -13.83
N GLN A 230 -15.28 6.72 -12.77
CA GLN A 230 -14.07 7.52 -12.54
C GLN A 230 -12.79 6.70 -12.30
N SER A 231 -12.92 5.46 -11.81
CA SER A 231 -11.77 4.56 -11.68
C SER A 231 -11.39 3.94 -13.02
N ILE A 232 -12.37 3.60 -13.86
CA ILE A 232 -12.17 3.01 -15.19
C ILE A 232 -11.56 4.05 -16.12
N ASP A 233 -12.18 5.24 -16.23
CA ASP A 233 -11.73 6.33 -17.11
C ASP A 233 -10.30 6.82 -16.78
N PHE A 234 -9.81 6.59 -15.57
CA PHE A 234 -8.44 6.94 -15.17
C PHE A 234 -7.41 5.87 -15.58
N ILE A 235 -7.86 4.62 -15.66
CA ILE A 235 -7.01 3.45 -15.93
C ILE A 235 -6.87 3.23 -17.45
N GLU A 236 -7.90 3.53 -18.26
CA GLU A 236 -7.88 3.49 -19.73
C GLU A 236 -7.06 4.67 -20.32
#